data_eddc4f8c9538d4e427d59f23ba6f5188
#
_entry.id   eddc4f8c9538d4e427d59f23ba6f5188
#
_cell.length_a   1.000
_cell.length_b   1.000
_cell.length_c   1.000
_cell.angle_alpha   90.00
_cell.angle_beta   90.00
_cell.angle_gamma   90.00
#
_symmetry.space_group_name_H-M   'P 1'
#
loop_
_entity.id
_entity.type
_entity.pdbx_description
1 polymer ?
#
loop_
_entity_poly.entity_id
_entity_poly.type
_entity_poly.pdbx_seq_one_letter_code
_entity_poly.pdbx_strand_id
1 'polypeptide(L)'
;NTIITEDGNEQGANQDMRTALAFIFGFLIYIFIFMYGSMVMRGVIEEKTNRIVEVIISSVKPFQLMMGKIIAVALVGLTQFILWIFLTIIISSIAEVFLLDIENITNSTNMEQQSVVFGEIIKLTEGINLTQIFLSFMFYFLAGYLMYSALFAAVGSAVDTEADTQQFILPITLPLILAFITAQVVIENPDSSLALWMSIIPLTSPIIMMTRLPFGVENWELLLSMSILIMSFIATTWFAARIYRTGILMYGKKANYKVPLPKIKEPKKAILETYTKEYSAEYQ
;
A
#
# COMPACT_ATOMS: atom_id res chain seq x y z
N ASN A 1 0.99 43.97 18.84
CA ASN A 1 1.26 43.43 20.18
C ASN A 1 0.77 41.99 20.24
N THR A 2 1.54 41.09 19.71
CA THR A 2 1.34 39.64 19.89
C THR A 2 1.99 39.29 21.24
N ILE A 3 1.19 39.00 22.22
CA ILE A 3 1.63 38.37 23.46
C ILE A 3 1.96 36.93 23.08
N ILE A 4 3.25 36.65 22.93
CA ILE A 4 3.76 35.26 22.77
C ILE A 4 3.78 34.71 24.20
N THR A 5 2.72 34.04 24.60
CA THR A 5 2.67 33.20 25.79
C THR A 5 3.46 31.91 25.53
N GLU A 6 4.09 31.34 26.55
CA GLU A 6 4.77 30.05 26.48
C GLU A 6 3.88 28.97 25.85
N ASP A 7 2.57 29.04 26.06
CA ASP A 7 1.53 28.18 25.41
C ASP A 7 1.52 28.27 23.87
N GLY A 8 1.90 29.40 23.28
CA GLY A 8 1.93 29.55 21.82
C GLY A 8 3.05 28.76 21.14
N ASN A 9 4.19 28.59 21.82
CA ASN A 9 5.31 27.79 21.31
C ASN A 9 5.02 26.28 21.44
N GLU A 10 4.36 25.85 22.53
CA GLU A 10 3.97 24.44 22.72
C GLU A 10 2.88 24.02 21.75
N GLN A 11 1.91 24.86 21.45
CA GLN A 11 0.89 24.58 20.43
C GLN A 11 1.48 24.50 19.02
N GLY A 12 2.45 25.36 18.69
CA GLY A 12 3.16 25.30 17.41
C GLY A 12 3.96 24.00 17.24
N ALA A 13 4.71 23.61 18.26
CA ALA A 13 5.52 22.39 18.23
C ALA A 13 4.67 21.11 18.15
N ASN A 14 3.52 21.08 18.81
CA ASN A 14 2.55 19.98 18.70
C ASN A 14 1.94 19.91 17.29
N GLN A 15 1.66 21.04 16.65
CA GLN A 15 1.17 21.09 15.28
C GLN A 15 2.23 20.57 14.29
N ASP A 16 3.49 20.96 14.45
CA ASP A 16 4.59 20.52 13.62
C ASP A 16 4.81 19.00 13.74
N MET A 17 4.72 18.44 14.95
CA MET A 17 4.80 17.01 15.19
C MET A 17 3.67 16.26 14.49
N ARG A 18 2.42 16.72 14.59
CA ARG A 18 1.26 16.12 13.90
C ARG A 18 1.45 16.15 12.39
N THR A 19 1.93 17.27 11.87
CA THR A 19 2.25 17.44 10.44
C THR A 19 3.32 16.47 9.98
N ALA A 20 4.40 16.33 10.76
CA ALA A 20 5.47 15.37 10.46
C ALA A 20 4.96 13.92 10.45
N LEU A 21 4.18 13.51 11.45
CA LEU A 21 3.59 12.18 11.53
C LEU A 21 2.64 11.93 10.35
N ALA A 22 1.79 12.89 10.02
CA ALA A 22 0.85 12.82 8.91
C ALA A 22 1.58 12.58 7.56
N PHE A 23 2.64 13.35 7.32
CA PHE A 23 3.45 13.22 6.13
C PHE A 23 4.18 11.87 6.08
N ILE A 24 4.84 11.48 7.18
CA ILE A 24 5.60 10.23 7.25
C ILE A 24 4.69 9.02 7.01
N PHE A 25 3.58 8.91 7.73
CA PHE A 25 2.68 7.76 7.58
C PHE A 25 1.97 7.73 6.22
N GLY A 26 1.53 8.88 5.72
CA GLY A 26 0.94 8.98 4.38
C GLY A 26 1.93 8.58 3.27
N PHE A 27 3.18 9.05 3.38
CA PHE A 27 4.26 8.72 2.44
C PHE A 27 4.66 7.24 2.51
N LEU A 28 4.77 6.67 3.72
CA LEU A 28 5.10 5.25 3.89
C LEU A 28 4.03 4.35 3.25
N ILE A 29 2.75 4.64 3.49
CA ILE A 29 1.66 3.87 2.86
C ILE A 29 1.71 4.00 1.33
N TYR A 30 1.90 5.20 0.80
CA TYR A 30 2.03 5.43 -0.64
C TYR A 30 3.14 4.57 -1.24
N ILE A 31 4.36 4.66 -0.68
CA ILE A 31 5.51 3.89 -1.18
C ILE A 31 5.27 2.39 -1.05
N PHE A 32 4.78 1.92 0.08
CA PHE A 32 4.61 0.50 0.33
C PHE A 32 3.56 -0.12 -0.59
N ILE A 33 2.41 0.53 -0.75
CA ILE A 33 1.36 0.05 -1.68
C ILE A 33 1.90 -0.01 -3.10
N PHE A 34 2.60 1.05 -3.55
CA PHE A 34 3.15 1.11 -4.90
C PHE A 34 4.25 0.07 -5.11
N MET A 35 5.21 -0.02 -4.20
CA MET A 35 6.37 -0.92 -4.30
C MET A 35 5.94 -2.39 -4.28
N TYR A 36 5.16 -2.80 -3.28
CA TYR A 36 4.72 -4.19 -3.17
C TYR A 36 3.65 -4.56 -4.20
N GLY A 37 2.76 -3.62 -4.55
CA GLY A 37 1.79 -3.83 -5.63
C GLY A 37 2.49 -4.05 -6.98
N SER A 38 3.49 -3.22 -7.32
CA SER A 38 4.27 -3.39 -8.55
C SER A 38 5.10 -4.70 -8.53
N MET A 39 5.57 -5.14 -7.37
CA MET A 39 6.26 -6.42 -7.22
C MET A 39 5.36 -7.62 -7.55
N VAL A 40 4.08 -7.58 -7.12
CA VAL A 40 3.09 -8.59 -7.51
C VAL A 40 2.89 -8.62 -9.02
N MET A 41 2.75 -7.45 -9.65
CA MET A 41 2.58 -7.34 -11.10
C MET A 41 3.76 -7.95 -11.86
N ARG A 42 5.01 -7.54 -11.52
CA ARG A 42 6.23 -8.06 -12.16
C ARG A 42 6.31 -9.58 -12.03
N GLY A 43 6.05 -10.11 -10.83
CA GLY A 43 6.04 -11.55 -10.62
C GLY A 43 5.00 -12.29 -11.46
N VAL A 44 3.83 -11.68 -11.75
CA VAL A 44 2.83 -12.27 -12.68
C VAL A 44 3.34 -12.27 -14.10
N ILE A 45 3.95 -11.19 -14.56
CA ILE A 45 4.52 -11.07 -15.91
C ILE A 45 5.65 -12.06 -16.11
N GLU A 46 6.55 -12.18 -15.14
CA GLU A 46 7.69 -13.09 -15.17
C GLU A 46 7.25 -14.56 -15.30
N GLU A 47 6.27 -14.98 -14.50
CA GLU A 47 5.72 -16.34 -14.62
C GLU A 47 5.03 -16.58 -15.95
N LYS A 48 4.33 -15.57 -16.50
CA LYS A 48 3.69 -15.64 -17.81
C LYS A 48 4.74 -15.75 -18.90
N THR A 49 5.76 -14.90 -18.90
CA THR A 49 6.82 -14.86 -19.92
C THR A 49 7.65 -16.15 -19.95
N ASN A 50 7.94 -16.73 -18.78
CA ASN A 50 8.70 -17.97 -18.64
C ASN A 50 7.85 -19.24 -18.88
N ARG A 51 6.57 -19.11 -19.27
CA ARG A 51 5.61 -20.21 -19.46
C ARG A 51 5.44 -21.13 -18.24
N ILE A 52 5.92 -20.74 -17.09
CA ILE A 52 5.76 -21.49 -15.82
C ILE A 52 4.30 -21.64 -15.47
N VAL A 53 3.50 -20.65 -15.84
CA VAL A 53 2.05 -20.63 -15.64
C VAL A 53 1.35 -21.83 -16.27
N GLU A 54 1.75 -22.29 -17.46
CA GLU A 54 1.12 -23.41 -18.18
C GLU A 54 1.22 -24.70 -17.37
N VAL A 55 2.36 -24.91 -16.70
CA VAL A 55 2.58 -26.08 -15.82
C VAL A 55 1.75 -25.95 -14.54
N ILE A 56 1.74 -24.78 -13.93
CA ILE A 56 1.06 -24.56 -12.63
C ILE A 56 -0.46 -24.62 -12.77
N ILE A 57 -1.04 -24.07 -13.86
CA ILE A 57 -2.49 -24.05 -14.08
C ILE A 57 -3.05 -25.46 -14.29
N SER A 58 -2.22 -26.43 -14.69
CA SER A 58 -2.65 -27.82 -14.75
C SER A 58 -3.06 -28.38 -13.38
N SER A 59 -2.48 -27.86 -12.30
CA SER A 59 -2.65 -28.36 -10.94
C SER A 59 -3.41 -27.40 -10.01
N VAL A 60 -3.38 -26.07 -10.28
CA VAL A 60 -3.91 -25.03 -9.41
C VAL A 60 -4.86 -24.10 -10.17
N LYS A 61 -5.96 -23.67 -9.51
CA LYS A 61 -6.89 -22.70 -10.11
C LYS A 61 -6.23 -21.31 -10.24
N PRO A 62 -6.47 -20.56 -11.34
CA PRO A 62 -5.89 -19.23 -11.55
C PRO A 62 -6.12 -18.25 -10.39
N PHE A 63 -7.28 -18.30 -9.75
CA PHE A 63 -7.58 -17.49 -8.56
C PHE A 63 -6.64 -17.81 -7.38
N GLN A 64 -6.38 -19.09 -7.14
CA GLN A 64 -5.49 -19.51 -6.05
C GLN A 64 -4.04 -19.08 -6.31
N LEU A 65 -3.60 -19.14 -7.57
CA LEU A 65 -2.29 -18.67 -7.98
C LEU A 65 -2.14 -17.16 -7.75
N MET A 66 -3.13 -16.38 -8.20
CA MET A 66 -3.16 -14.92 -7.97
C MET A 66 -3.12 -14.58 -6.47
N MET A 67 -4.03 -15.17 -5.68
CA MET A 67 -4.09 -14.91 -4.24
C MET A 67 -2.86 -15.38 -3.49
N GLY A 68 -2.32 -16.54 -3.86
CA GLY A 68 -1.07 -17.04 -3.28
C GLY A 68 0.09 -16.06 -3.45
N LYS A 69 0.22 -15.46 -4.64
CA LYS A 69 1.24 -14.44 -4.90
C LYS A 69 1.01 -13.16 -4.11
N ILE A 70 -0.22 -12.66 -4.08
CA ILE A 70 -0.57 -11.46 -3.29
C ILE A 70 -0.25 -11.71 -1.81
N ILE A 71 -0.63 -12.84 -1.24
CA ILE A 71 -0.36 -13.18 0.15
C ILE A 71 1.14 -13.36 0.40
N ALA A 72 1.88 -14.00 -0.52
CA ALA A 72 3.32 -14.18 -0.38
C ALA A 72 4.06 -12.83 -0.29
N VAL A 73 3.73 -11.88 -1.17
CA VAL A 73 4.34 -10.53 -1.14
C VAL A 73 3.87 -9.74 0.09
N ALA A 74 2.61 -9.92 0.56
CA ALA A 74 2.14 -9.34 1.81
C ALA A 74 2.98 -9.81 3.01
N LEU A 75 3.26 -11.11 3.07
CA LEU A 75 4.09 -11.68 4.15
C LEU A 75 5.52 -11.16 4.10
N VAL A 76 6.10 -10.97 2.92
CA VAL A 76 7.42 -10.32 2.76
C VAL A 76 7.37 -8.89 3.30
N GLY A 77 6.36 -8.10 2.92
CA GLY A 77 6.18 -6.73 3.42
C GLY A 77 6.01 -6.66 4.93
N LEU A 78 5.18 -7.53 5.51
CA LEU A 78 4.99 -7.61 6.96
C LEU A 78 6.29 -8.03 7.68
N THR A 79 7.01 -9.01 7.16
CA THR A 79 8.30 -9.45 7.73
C THR A 79 9.31 -8.32 7.71
N GLN A 80 9.39 -7.61 6.59
CA GLN A 80 10.29 -6.45 6.46
C GLN A 80 9.91 -5.33 7.43
N PHE A 81 8.61 -5.07 7.63
CA PHE A 81 8.14 -4.08 8.59
C PHE A 81 8.53 -4.45 10.04
N ILE A 82 8.34 -5.71 10.43
CA ILE A 82 8.76 -6.21 11.75
C ILE A 82 10.28 -6.08 11.92
N LEU A 83 11.05 -6.40 10.87
CA LEU A 83 12.50 -6.27 10.88
C LEU A 83 12.93 -4.81 11.06
N TRP A 84 12.26 -3.86 10.41
CA TRP A 84 12.53 -2.42 10.59
C TRP A 84 12.28 -1.96 12.02
N ILE A 85 11.17 -2.40 12.64
CA ILE A 85 10.87 -2.10 14.05
C ILE A 85 12.00 -2.64 14.94
N PHE A 86 12.39 -3.89 14.72
CA PHE A 86 13.43 -4.54 15.51
C PHE A 86 14.80 -3.84 15.35
N LEU A 87 15.13 -3.48 14.11
CA LEU A 87 16.36 -2.75 13.80
C LEU A 87 16.35 -1.35 14.45
N THR A 88 15.24 -0.64 14.43
CA THR A 88 15.09 0.67 15.07
C THR A 88 15.33 0.57 16.58
N ILE A 89 14.76 -0.44 17.24
CA ILE A 89 14.97 -0.68 18.69
C ILE A 89 16.45 -0.96 18.97
N ILE A 90 17.11 -1.80 18.15
CA ILE A 90 18.53 -2.11 18.33
C ILE A 90 19.39 -0.86 18.13
N ILE A 91 19.16 -0.13 17.04
CA ILE A 91 19.95 1.08 16.74
C ILE A 91 19.75 2.14 17.83
N SER A 92 18.53 2.36 18.30
CA SER A 92 18.26 3.32 19.38
C SER A 92 18.96 2.91 20.67
N SER A 93 18.94 1.62 21.05
CA SER A 93 19.62 1.12 22.23
C SER A 93 21.16 1.26 22.13
N ILE A 94 21.71 1.00 20.96
CA ILE A 94 23.16 1.18 20.70
C ILE A 94 23.52 2.66 20.74
N ALA A 95 22.72 3.51 20.10
CA ALA A 95 22.95 4.95 20.11
C ALA A 95 22.90 5.54 21.53
N GLU A 96 21.98 5.06 22.36
CA GLU A 96 21.87 5.45 23.75
C GLU A 96 23.15 5.10 24.54
N VAL A 97 23.68 3.88 24.39
CA VAL A 97 24.94 3.45 25.04
C VAL A 97 26.12 4.32 24.55
N PHE A 98 26.24 4.55 23.25
CA PHE A 98 27.32 5.36 22.69
C PHE A 98 27.25 6.84 23.13
N LEU A 99 26.02 7.39 23.22
CA LEU A 99 25.82 8.76 23.70
C LEU A 99 26.17 8.88 25.19
N LEU A 100 25.80 7.89 26.01
CA LEU A 100 26.16 7.84 27.43
C LEU A 100 27.65 7.73 27.66
N ASP A 101 28.40 7.00 26.82
CA ASP A 101 29.86 6.87 26.91
C ASP A 101 30.59 8.18 26.53
N ILE A 102 30.08 8.91 25.52
CA ILE A 102 30.60 10.23 25.15
C ILE A 102 30.33 11.25 26.26
N GLU A 103 29.21 11.14 26.95
CA GLU A 103 28.77 12.01 28.03
C GLU A 103 29.62 11.84 29.30
N ASN A 104 30.02 10.62 29.61
CA ASN A 104 30.94 10.33 30.73
C ASN A 104 32.35 10.95 30.50
N ILE A 105 32.71 11.27 29.25
CA ILE A 105 34.01 11.91 28.90
C ILE A 105 33.89 13.43 28.92
N THR A 106 32.69 14.05 28.77
CA THR A 106 32.54 15.48 28.49
C THR A 106 31.88 16.35 29.60
N ASN A 107 31.63 15.84 30.78
CA ASN A 107 31.07 16.55 31.94
C ASN A 107 29.58 16.34 32.23
N SER A 108 29.34 16.18 33.50
CA SER A 108 28.15 16.03 34.31
C SER A 108 26.99 17.07 34.14
N THR A 109 26.97 17.84 33.05
CA THR A 109 25.95 18.88 32.80
C THR A 109 24.81 18.44 31.86
N ASN A 110 24.90 17.28 31.27
CA ASN A 110 24.01 16.89 30.16
C ASN A 110 22.88 15.90 30.54
N MET A 111 22.89 15.31 31.76
CA MET A 111 21.78 14.45 32.22
C MET A 111 20.46 15.22 32.33
N GLU A 112 20.50 16.51 32.67
CA GLU A 112 19.31 17.37 32.66
C GLU A 112 18.79 17.58 31.21
N GLN A 113 19.69 17.73 30.25
CA GLN A 113 19.34 18.04 28.87
C GLN A 113 18.69 16.88 28.15
N GLN A 114 19.13 15.62 28.41
CA GLN A 114 18.56 14.42 27.80
C GLN A 114 17.18 14.05 28.37
N SER A 115 17.01 14.21 29.69
CA SER A 115 15.69 14.08 30.33
C SER A 115 14.72 15.15 29.82
N VAL A 116 15.22 16.35 29.48
CA VAL A 116 14.45 17.44 28.88
C VAL A 116 14.01 17.07 27.45
N VAL A 117 14.89 16.55 26.60
CA VAL A 117 14.56 16.15 25.23
C VAL A 117 13.53 15.00 25.21
N PHE A 118 13.71 13.96 26.05
CA PHE A 118 12.71 12.90 26.21
C PHE A 118 11.39 13.42 26.78
N GLY A 119 11.46 14.31 27.76
CA GLY A 119 10.29 14.97 28.34
C GLY A 119 9.56 15.86 27.32
N GLU A 120 10.30 16.58 26.48
CA GLU A 120 9.72 17.37 25.37
C GLU A 120 9.06 16.46 24.31
N ILE A 121 9.69 15.36 23.88
CA ILE A 121 9.08 14.42 22.95
C ILE A 121 7.79 13.82 23.54
N ILE A 122 7.77 13.45 24.82
CA ILE A 122 6.56 12.97 25.49
C ILE A 122 5.48 14.04 25.52
N LYS A 123 5.82 15.27 25.85
CA LYS A 123 4.87 16.41 25.82
C LYS A 123 4.35 16.69 24.41
N LEU A 124 5.22 16.63 23.38
CA LEU A 124 4.83 16.82 21.98
C LEU A 124 3.88 15.74 21.47
N THR A 125 3.89 14.55 22.09
CA THR A 125 2.95 13.47 21.78
C THR A 125 1.70 13.49 22.65
N GLU A 126 1.61 14.41 23.62
CA GLU A 126 0.41 14.59 24.44
C GLU A 126 -0.79 14.93 23.54
N GLY A 127 -1.88 14.19 23.72
CA GLY A 127 -3.07 14.31 22.86
C GLY A 127 -3.01 13.60 21.50
N ILE A 128 -1.94 12.86 21.20
CA ILE A 128 -1.86 12.00 20.03
C ILE A 128 -2.01 10.53 20.45
N ASN A 129 -3.03 9.85 19.95
CA ASN A 129 -3.21 8.42 20.22
C ASN A 129 -2.32 7.57 19.30
N LEU A 130 -1.05 7.42 19.68
CA LEU A 130 -0.07 6.65 18.89
C LEU A 130 -0.51 5.19 18.66
N THR A 131 -1.21 4.58 19.63
CA THR A 131 -1.71 3.22 19.48
C THR A 131 -2.76 3.14 18.37
N GLN A 132 -3.67 4.11 18.31
CA GLN A 132 -4.68 4.18 17.25
C GLN A 132 -4.03 4.40 15.89
N ILE A 133 -3.05 5.29 15.79
CA ILE A 133 -2.29 5.55 14.57
C ILE A 133 -1.59 4.27 14.09
N PHE A 134 -0.90 3.57 14.98
CA PHE A 134 -0.19 2.34 14.64
C PHE A 134 -1.12 1.22 14.17
N LEU A 135 -2.21 0.96 14.88
CA LEU A 135 -3.20 -0.06 14.51
C LEU A 135 -3.89 0.30 13.18
N SER A 136 -4.22 1.56 12.99
CA SER A 136 -4.80 2.04 11.73
C SER A 136 -3.79 1.95 10.58
N PHE A 137 -2.52 2.27 10.82
CA PHE A 137 -1.46 2.10 9.82
C PHE A 137 -1.35 0.65 9.35
N MET A 138 -1.31 -0.30 10.28
CA MET A 138 -1.26 -1.73 9.95
C MET A 138 -2.48 -2.15 9.12
N PHE A 139 -3.67 -1.68 9.50
CA PHE A 139 -4.89 -1.98 8.77
C PHE A 139 -4.89 -1.37 7.36
N TYR A 140 -4.63 -0.06 7.23
CA TYR A 140 -4.65 0.64 5.93
C TYR A 140 -3.52 0.19 5.00
N PHE A 141 -2.37 -0.13 5.56
CA PHE A 141 -1.28 -0.75 4.82
C PHE A 141 -1.73 -2.09 4.23
N LEU A 142 -2.24 -3.01 5.07
CA LEU A 142 -2.61 -4.35 4.62
C LEU A 142 -3.81 -4.33 3.66
N ALA A 143 -4.90 -3.65 4.02
CA ALA A 143 -6.11 -3.60 3.21
C ALA A 143 -5.89 -2.81 1.90
N GLY A 144 -5.18 -1.69 1.96
CA GLY A 144 -4.79 -0.92 0.78
C GLY A 144 -3.87 -1.70 -0.13
N TYR A 145 -2.84 -2.34 0.43
CA TYR A 145 -1.97 -3.23 -0.33
C TYR A 145 -2.75 -4.35 -1.02
N LEU A 146 -3.61 -5.07 -0.31
CA LEU A 146 -4.39 -6.18 -0.87
C LEU A 146 -5.28 -5.71 -2.03
N MET A 147 -5.95 -4.56 -1.88
CA MET A 147 -6.79 -3.98 -2.92
C MET A 147 -5.97 -3.60 -4.18
N TYR A 148 -4.88 -2.87 -4.00
CA TYR A 148 -4.04 -2.43 -5.11
C TYR A 148 -3.28 -3.59 -5.76
N SER A 149 -2.81 -4.56 -4.98
CA SER A 149 -2.13 -5.75 -5.51
C SER A 149 -3.03 -6.59 -6.39
N ALA A 150 -4.34 -6.67 -6.08
CA ALA A 150 -5.30 -7.33 -6.95
C ALA A 150 -5.40 -6.62 -8.31
N LEU A 151 -5.44 -5.27 -8.34
CA LEU A 151 -5.44 -4.48 -9.56
C LEU A 151 -4.14 -4.65 -10.35
N PHE A 152 -3.00 -4.60 -9.68
CA PHE A 152 -1.68 -4.82 -10.29
C PHE A 152 -1.53 -6.23 -10.85
N ALA A 153 -2.05 -7.26 -10.16
CA ALA A 153 -2.07 -8.64 -10.65
C ALA A 153 -2.91 -8.78 -11.91
N ALA A 154 -4.07 -8.10 -11.96
CA ALA A 154 -4.92 -8.08 -13.15
C ALA A 154 -4.19 -7.47 -14.35
N VAL A 155 -3.52 -6.33 -14.16
CA VAL A 155 -2.71 -5.71 -15.22
C VAL A 155 -1.57 -6.63 -15.65
N GLY A 156 -0.79 -7.18 -14.70
CA GLY A 156 0.29 -8.10 -15.01
C GLY A 156 -0.15 -9.32 -15.83
N SER A 157 -1.37 -9.82 -15.58
CA SER A 157 -1.94 -10.91 -16.38
C SER A 157 -2.34 -10.51 -17.80
N ALA A 158 -2.71 -9.24 -17.99
CA ALA A 158 -3.22 -8.72 -19.27
C ALA A 158 -2.11 -8.31 -20.26
N VAL A 159 -0.89 -8.06 -19.77
CA VAL A 159 0.26 -7.65 -20.58
C VAL A 159 1.23 -8.81 -20.83
N ASP A 160 2.01 -8.72 -21.90
CA ASP A 160 2.97 -9.79 -22.28
C ASP A 160 4.41 -9.43 -21.92
N THR A 161 4.73 -8.14 -21.81
CA THR A 161 6.09 -7.64 -21.47
C THR A 161 6.04 -6.54 -20.42
N GLU A 162 7.15 -6.33 -19.70
CA GLU A 162 7.26 -5.21 -18.76
C GLU A 162 7.15 -3.84 -19.46
N ALA A 163 7.56 -3.72 -20.69
CA ALA A 163 7.45 -2.48 -21.45
C ALA A 163 5.98 -2.07 -21.71
N ASP A 164 5.11 -3.04 -21.94
CA ASP A 164 3.69 -2.82 -22.17
C ASP A 164 2.96 -2.37 -20.88
N THR A 165 3.54 -2.63 -19.70
CA THR A 165 2.90 -2.29 -18.41
C THR A 165 2.75 -0.79 -18.20
N GLN A 166 3.64 0.04 -18.74
CA GLN A 166 3.65 1.49 -18.48
C GLN A 166 2.33 2.17 -18.85
N GLN A 167 1.66 1.69 -19.90
CA GLN A 167 0.37 2.24 -20.32
C GLN A 167 -0.76 1.86 -19.36
N PHE A 168 -0.67 0.71 -18.71
CA PHE A 168 -1.72 0.17 -17.84
C PHE A 168 -1.49 0.47 -16.35
N ILE A 169 -0.25 0.78 -15.94
CA ILE A 169 0.08 1.19 -14.58
C ILE A 169 -0.55 2.55 -14.26
N LEU A 170 -0.55 3.49 -15.20
CA LEU A 170 -0.96 4.87 -14.98
C LEU A 170 -2.40 5.00 -14.45
N PRO A 171 -3.41 4.31 -14.99
CA PRO A 171 -4.77 4.36 -14.44
C PRO A 171 -4.89 3.86 -12.99
N ILE A 172 -4.03 2.90 -12.56
CA ILE A 172 -4.05 2.35 -11.21
C ILE A 172 -3.27 3.25 -10.24
N THR A 173 -2.17 3.83 -10.68
CA THR A 173 -1.32 4.67 -9.84
C THR A 173 -1.83 6.10 -9.74
N LEU A 174 -2.61 6.57 -10.71
CA LEU A 174 -3.14 7.93 -10.71
C LEU A 174 -3.92 8.26 -9.42
N PRO A 175 -4.83 7.42 -8.89
CA PRO A 175 -5.49 7.68 -7.62
C PRO A 175 -4.51 7.78 -6.43
N LEU A 176 -3.44 6.97 -6.42
CA LEU A 176 -2.39 7.02 -5.38
C LEU A 176 -1.62 8.36 -5.45
N ILE A 177 -1.25 8.78 -6.67
CA ILE A 177 -0.54 10.05 -6.89
C ILE A 177 -1.44 11.22 -6.48
N LEU A 178 -2.71 11.21 -6.90
CA LEU A 178 -3.68 12.23 -6.51
C LEU A 178 -3.87 12.28 -5.00
N ALA A 179 -3.98 11.14 -4.32
CA ALA A 179 -4.06 11.07 -2.87
C ALA A 179 -2.83 11.68 -2.21
N PHE A 180 -1.63 11.36 -2.69
CA PHE A 180 -0.39 11.90 -2.14
C PHE A 180 -0.25 13.42 -2.34
N ILE A 181 -0.61 13.94 -3.52
CA ILE A 181 -0.63 15.39 -3.78
C ILE A 181 -1.67 16.07 -2.89
N THR A 182 -2.87 15.50 -2.78
CA THR A 182 -3.96 16.05 -1.99
C THR A 182 -3.65 15.98 -0.48
N ALA A 183 -2.81 15.05 -0.04
CA ALA A 183 -2.37 14.95 1.35
C ALA A 183 -1.77 16.25 1.87
N GLN A 184 -1.06 17.03 1.06
CA GLN A 184 -0.54 18.35 1.45
C GLN A 184 -1.66 19.33 1.82
N VAL A 185 -2.71 19.37 0.99
CA VAL A 185 -3.89 20.24 1.25
C VAL A 185 -4.67 19.75 2.47
N VAL A 186 -4.71 18.44 2.69
CA VAL A 186 -5.37 17.81 3.85
C VAL A 186 -4.62 18.11 5.15
N ILE A 187 -3.30 18.16 5.14
CA ILE A 187 -2.48 18.55 6.31
C ILE A 187 -2.82 19.97 6.76
N GLU A 188 -3.02 20.89 5.81
CA GLU A 188 -3.38 22.28 6.14
C GLU A 188 -4.81 22.40 6.66
N ASN A 189 -5.75 21.58 6.15
CA ASN A 189 -7.16 21.61 6.51
C ASN A 189 -7.73 20.18 6.69
N PRO A 190 -7.42 19.48 7.82
CA PRO A 190 -7.81 18.07 8.03
C PRO A 190 -9.31 17.83 8.08
N ASP A 191 -10.10 18.83 8.50
CA ASP A 191 -11.56 18.76 8.67
C ASP A 191 -12.32 19.28 7.45
N SER A 192 -11.64 19.55 6.34
CA SER A 192 -12.28 19.99 5.10
C SER A 192 -13.16 18.91 4.50
N SER A 193 -14.22 19.30 3.77
CA SER A 193 -15.07 18.37 3.04
C SER A 193 -14.26 17.52 2.04
N LEU A 194 -13.21 18.10 1.45
CA LEU A 194 -12.30 17.38 0.56
C LEU A 194 -11.57 16.25 1.32
N ALA A 195 -11.02 16.55 2.50
CA ALA A 195 -10.34 15.57 3.33
C ALA A 195 -11.26 14.43 3.73
N LEU A 196 -12.50 14.73 4.11
CA LEU A 196 -13.51 13.72 4.45
C LEU A 196 -13.83 12.80 3.27
N TRP A 197 -14.18 13.35 2.10
CA TRP A 197 -14.50 12.53 0.94
C TRP A 197 -13.34 11.67 0.46
N MET A 198 -12.13 12.25 0.40
CA MET A 198 -10.94 11.54 -0.02
C MET A 198 -10.51 10.44 0.97
N SER A 199 -10.86 10.58 2.25
CA SER A 199 -10.61 9.57 3.29
C SER A 199 -11.63 8.41 3.26
N ILE A 200 -12.78 8.59 2.59
CA ILE A 200 -13.82 7.55 2.43
C ILE A 200 -13.65 6.79 1.10
N ILE A 201 -13.21 7.48 0.03
CA ILE A 201 -12.99 6.85 -1.28
C ILE A 201 -11.88 5.79 -1.16
N PRO A 202 -12.14 4.50 -1.45
CA PRO A 202 -11.23 3.41 -1.09
C PRO A 202 -9.87 3.47 -1.79
N LEU A 203 -9.80 4.06 -3.00
CA LEU A 203 -8.54 4.22 -3.72
C LEU A 203 -7.62 5.27 -3.10
N THR A 204 -8.15 6.25 -2.40
CA THR A 204 -7.37 7.33 -1.77
C THR A 204 -7.31 7.20 -0.26
N SER A 205 -8.27 6.50 0.33
CA SER A 205 -8.44 6.39 1.78
C SER A 205 -7.21 5.90 2.54
N PRO A 206 -6.39 4.93 2.06
CA PRO A 206 -5.24 4.48 2.83
C PRO A 206 -4.22 5.59 3.11
N ILE A 207 -4.03 6.49 2.15
CA ILE A 207 -3.08 7.59 2.28
C ILE A 207 -3.74 8.74 3.07
N ILE A 208 -4.92 9.17 2.65
CA ILE A 208 -5.57 10.36 3.21
C ILE A 208 -6.02 10.14 4.66
N MET A 209 -6.56 8.98 5.00
CA MET A 209 -6.95 8.72 6.38
C MET A 209 -5.74 8.71 7.31
N MET A 210 -4.62 8.13 6.88
CA MET A 210 -3.39 8.15 7.67
C MET A 210 -2.79 9.55 7.81
N THR A 211 -3.00 10.43 6.83
CA THR A 211 -2.62 11.84 6.90
C THR A 211 -3.49 12.62 7.88
N ARG A 212 -4.79 12.28 8.00
CA ARG A 212 -5.74 12.94 8.93
C ARG A 212 -5.62 12.46 10.39
N LEU A 213 -5.24 11.22 10.60
CA LEU A 213 -5.29 10.57 11.91
C LEU A 213 -4.52 11.32 13.03
N PRO A 214 -3.33 11.89 12.79
CA PRO A 214 -2.62 12.65 13.81
C PRO A 214 -3.34 13.92 14.28
N PHE A 215 -4.23 14.47 13.47
CA PHE A 215 -5.01 15.66 13.80
C PHE A 215 -6.28 15.33 14.61
N GLY A 216 -6.62 14.05 14.70
CA GLY A 216 -7.82 13.56 15.35
C GLY A 216 -8.94 13.33 14.33
N VAL A 217 -9.41 12.11 14.22
CA VAL A 217 -10.53 11.72 13.33
C VAL A 217 -11.59 11.08 14.19
N GLU A 218 -12.85 11.37 13.89
CA GLU A 218 -13.97 10.75 14.60
C GLU A 218 -14.02 9.25 14.32
N ASN A 219 -14.30 8.45 15.35
CA ASN A 219 -14.27 6.99 15.25
C ASN A 219 -15.25 6.44 14.20
N TRP A 220 -16.37 7.12 13.95
CA TRP A 220 -17.34 6.69 12.93
C TRP A 220 -16.78 6.87 11.52
N GLU A 221 -16.03 7.95 11.25
CA GLU A 221 -15.37 8.17 9.95
C GLU A 221 -14.33 7.09 9.69
N LEU A 222 -13.52 6.78 10.70
CA LEU A 222 -12.50 5.74 10.65
C LEU A 222 -13.12 4.38 10.34
N LEU A 223 -14.17 3.98 11.09
CA LEU A 223 -14.86 2.70 10.88
C LEU A 223 -15.57 2.63 9.53
N LEU A 224 -16.17 3.73 9.08
CA LEU A 224 -16.82 3.81 7.78
C LEU A 224 -15.79 3.61 6.66
N SER A 225 -14.67 4.34 6.70
CA SER A 225 -13.59 4.23 5.73
C SER A 225 -13.00 2.80 5.70
N MET A 226 -12.72 2.21 6.86
CA MET A 226 -12.24 0.84 6.97
C MET A 226 -13.22 -0.17 6.35
N SER A 227 -14.51 -0.01 6.62
CA SER A 227 -15.56 -0.90 6.10
C SER A 227 -15.65 -0.82 4.58
N ILE A 228 -15.65 0.40 4.03
CA ILE A 228 -15.71 0.64 2.58
C ILE A 228 -14.45 0.09 1.90
N LEU A 229 -13.27 0.24 2.53
CA LEU A 229 -12.02 -0.30 2.00
C LEU A 229 -12.04 -1.83 1.92
N ILE A 230 -12.57 -2.52 2.95
CA ILE A 230 -12.74 -3.99 2.94
C ILE A 230 -13.70 -4.41 1.82
N MET A 231 -14.84 -3.77 1.71
CA MET A 231 -15.81 -4.07 0.64
C MET A 231 -15.20 -3.86 -0.75
N SER A 232 -14.44 -2.81 -0.91
CA SER A 232 -13.75 -2.48 -2.17
C SER A 232 -12.64 -3.48 -2.47
N PHE A 233 -11.89 -3.94 -1.48
CA PHE A 233 -10.92 -5.02 -1.65
C PHE A 233 -11.59 -6.30 -2.16
N ILE A 234 -12.71 -6.70 -1.58
CA ILE A 234 -13.45 -7.89 -2.03
C ILE A 234 -13.94 -7.73 -3.47
N ALA A 235 -14.51 -6.57 -3.79
CA ALA A 235 -15.00 -6.26 -5.12
C ALA A 235 -13.88 -6.22 -6.17
N THR A 236 -12.75 -5.54 -5.86
CA THR A 236 -11.60 -5.46 -6.76
C THR A 236 -10.93 -6.81 -6.96
N THR A 237 -10.82 -7.62 -5.90
CA THR A 237 -10.26 -8.98 -6.00
C THR A 237 -11.14 -9.87 -6.87
N TRP A 238 -12.45 -9.79 -6.75
CA TRP A 238 -13.37 -10.54 -7.60
C TRP A 238 -13.27 -10.10 -9.08
N PHE A 239 -13.18 -8.81 -9.34
CA PHE A 239 -12.98 -8.27 -10.67
C PHE A 239 -11.61 -8.66 -11.25
N ALA A 240 -10.55 -8.47 -10.47
CA ALA A 240 -9.19 -8.85 -10.82
C ALA A 240 -9.05 -10.34 -11.16
N ALA A 241 -9.71 -11.20 -10.39
CA ALA A 241 -9.70 -12.65 -10.63
C ALA A 241 -10.30 -13.03 -11.98
N ARG A 242 -11.31 -12.31 -12.47
CA ARG A 242 -11.88 -12.52 -13.80
C ARG A 242 -10.91 -12.13 -14.91
N ILE A 243 -10.27 -10.97 -14.76
CA ILE A 243 -9.25 -10.50 -15.71
C ILE A 243 -8.07 -11.47 -15.71
N TYR A 244 -7.58 -11.83 -14.52
CA TYR A 244 -6.44 -12.71 -14.33
C TYR A 244 -6.66 -14.07 -14.98
N ARG A 245 -7.84 -14.68 -14.79
CA ARG A 245 -8.19 -15.96 -15.41
C ARG A 245 -8.15 -15.93 -16.94
N THR A 246 -8.57 -14.80 -17.54
CA THR A 246 -8.57 -14.65 -19.00
C THR A 246 -7.19 -14.26 -19.50
N GLY A 247 -6.55 -13.28 -18.85
CA GLY A 247 -5.28 -12.72 -19.29
C GLY A 247 -4.10 -13.67 -19.21
N ILE A 248 -4.06 -14.52 -18.17
CA ILE A 248 -2.96 -15.45 -17.97
C ILE A 248 -2.95 -16.61 -19.01
N LEU A 249 -4.10 -16.88 -19.63
CA LEU A 249 -4.26 -17.90 -20.69
C LEU A 249 -4.09 -17.32 -22.10
N MET A 250 -4.06 -15.99 -22.25
CA MET A 250 -3.90 -15.32 -23.54
C MET A 250 -2.43 -15.00 -23.77
N TYR A 251 -1.73 -15.87 -24.49
CA TYR A 251 -0.34 -15.64 -24.90
C TYR A 251 -0.28 -15.08 -26.32
N GLY A 252 0.54 -14.04 -26.57
CA GLY A 252 0.86 -13.54 -27.92
C GLY A 252 -0.22 -12.71 -28.63
N LYS A 253 -1.35 -12.42 -28.00
CA LYS A 253 -2.35 -11.49 -28.55
C LYS A 253 -2.27 -10.15 -27.81
N LYS A 254 -1.85 -9.09 -28.49
CA LYS A 254 -1.85 -7.72 -27.90
C LYS A 254 -3.22 -7.40 -27.33
N ALA A 255 -3.24 -6.98 -26.07
CA ALA A 255 -4.45 -6.52 -25.41
C ALA A 255 -5.02 -5.32 -26.20
N ASN A 256 -6.12 -5.53 -26.90
CA ASN A 256 -6.81 -4.48 -27.64
C ASN A 256 -8.10 -4.14 -26.88
N TYR A 257 -8.31 -2.88 -26.53
CA TYR A 257 -9.51 -2.37 -25.83
C TYR A 257 -10.85 -2.68 -26.54
N LYS A 258 -10.80 -3.22 -27.76
CA LYS A 258 -11.97 -3.58 -28.58
C LYS A 258 -12.40 -5.04 -28.45
N VAL A 259 -11.77 -5.86 -27.58
CA VAL A 259 -12.22 -7.23 -27.39
C VAL A 259 -13.42 -7.21 -26.44
N PRO A 260 -14.65 -7.50 -26.92
CA PRO A 260 -15.79 -7.64 -26.02
C PRO A 260 -15.51 -8.80 -25.05
N LEU A 261 -15.80 -8.59 -23.77
CA LEU A 261 -15.69 -9.64 -22.74
C LEU A 261 -16.35 -10.92 -23.26
N PRO A 262 -15.66 -12.05 -23.34
CA PRO A 262 -16.24 -13.27 -23.86
C PRO A 262 -17.47 -13.62 -23.00
N LYS A 263 -18.62 -13.80 -23.65
CA LYS A 263 -19.82 -14.29 -23.00
C LYS A 263 -19.48 -15.61 -22.31
N ILE A 264 -19.54 -15.63 -20.97
CA ILE A 264 -19.22 -16.77 -20.11
C ILE A 264 -20.28 -17.86 -20.30
N LYS A 265 -20.26 -18.52 -21.44
CA LYS A 265 -21.01 -19.75 -21.69
C LYS A 265 -20.35 -20.50 -22.84
N GLU A 266 -19.15 -21.05 -22.61
CA GLU A 266 -18.74 -22.18 -23.44
C GLU A 266 -17.81 -23.14 -22.69
N PRO A 267 -18.11 -24.46 -22.76
CA PRO A 267 -17.42 -25.45 -21.97
C PRO A 267 -16.07 -25.84 -22.62
N LYS A 268 -15.23 -26.50 -21.81
CA LYS A 268 -13.89 -27.04 -22.12
C LYS A 268 -13.67 -27.65 -23.55
N LYS A 269 -14.73 -27.92 -24.31
CA LYS A 269 -14.64 -28.47 -25.66
C LYS A 269 -14.03 -27.52 -26.69
N ALA A 270 -14.33 -26.22 -26.64
CA ALA A 270 -13.82 -25.26 -27.63
C ALA A 270 -12.31 -25.05 -27.52
N ILE A 271 -11.78 -25.14 -26.31
CA ILE A 271 -10.32 -25.01 -26.07
C ILE A 271 -9.60 -26.25 -26.62
N LEU A 272 -10.14 -27.43 -26.42
CA LEU A 272 -9.57 -28.66 -26.94
C LEU A 272 -9.61 -28.73 -28.49
N GLU A 273 -10.67 -28.24 -29.12
CA GLU A 273 -10.78 -28.22 -30.60
C GLU A 273 -9.79 -27.22 -31.25
N THR A 274 -9.48 -26.11 -30.57
CA THR A 274 -8.48 -25.15 -31.05
C THR A 274 -7.07 -25.75 -30.98
N TYR A 275 -6.73 -26.40 -29.87
CA TYR A 275 -5.44 -27.09 -29.72
C TYR A 275 -5.26 -28.26 -30.68
N THR A 276 -6.30 -29.07 -30.92
CA THR A 276 -6.22 -30.19 -31.88
C THR A 276 -6.08 -29.72 -33.33
N LYS A 277 -6.66 -28.57 -33.70
CA LYS A 277 -6.49 -28.01 -35.05
C LYS A 277 -5.09 -27.41 -35.28
N GLU A 278 -4.52 -26.77 -34.28
CA GLU A 278 -3.20 -26.17 -34.39
C GLU A 278 -2.09 -27.24 -34.44
N TYR A 279 -2.21 -28.31 -33.62
CA TYR A 279 -1.28 -29.43 -33.64
C TYR A 279 -1.38 -30.29 -34.91
N SER A 280 -2.55 -30.40 -35.51
CA SER A 280 -2.69 -31.16 -36.75
C SER A 280 -2.18 -30.42 -38.01
N ALA A 281 -2.02 -29.10 -37.94
CA ALA A 281 -1.47 -28.30 -39.03
C ALA A 281 0.08 -28.24 -39.03
N GLU A 282 0.72 -28.58 -37.92
CA GLU A 282 2.18 -28.55 -37.77
C GLU A 282 2.87 -29.89 -38.16
N TYR A 283 2.08 -30.95 -38.37
CA TYR A 283 2.57 -32.29 -38.74
C TYR A 283 2.08 -32.77 -40.13
N GLN A 284 1.61 -31.89 -41.01
CA GLN A 284 1.43 -32.11 -42.43
C GLN A 284 2.40 -31.25 -43.26
#